data_9a080119b30d5e93edf4cb3fcf0f0738
#
_entry.id   9a080119b30d5e93edf4cb3fcf0f0738
#
_cell.length_a   1.000
_cell.length_b   1.000
_cell.length_c   1.000
_cell.angle_alpha   90.00
_cell.angle_beta   90.00
_cell.angle_gamma   90.00
#
_symmetry.space_group_name_H-M   'P 1'
#
loop_
_entity.id
_entity.type
_entity.pdbx_description
1 polymer ?
#
loop_
_entity_poly.entity_id
_entity_poly.type
_entity_poly.pdbx_seq_one_letter_code
_entity_poly.pdbx_strand_id
1 'polypeptide(L)'
;MMTDDEIALARADIEATADLLARAMKLSGLVTTLFQERGFPLVVVGGSAVEFYTEGGYMSGDIDFCRKTLKSVPPRLMQEIAERLGGKGLGRNWLICGLYVDLLGLLESETTLSERIVKTPYGDVRIVPPELALVERILFAEQDAECVLSARQMMVAALKDEVFDWAEAERLADLPDFKVLSQLKALRKELSDALA
;
A
#
# COMPACT_ATOMS: atom_id res chain seq x y z
N MET A 1 19.90 -12.57 -6.13
CA MET A 1 19.82 -12.03 -4.75
C MET A 1 20.69 -10.79 -4.69
N MET A 2 20.14 -9.66 -4.28
CA MET A 2 20.89 -8.40 -4.20
C MET A 2 22.04 -8.50 -3.18
N THR A 3 23.20 -8.01 -3.58
CA THR A 3 24.38 -7.89 -2.72
C THR A 3 24.25 -6.72 -1.74
N ASP A 4 25.07 -6.69 -0.69
CA ASP A 4 25.05 -5.58 0.28
C ASP A 4 25.48 -4.25 -0.35
N ASP A 5 26.41 -4.29 -1.33
CA ASP A 5 26.84 -3.11 -2.08
C ASP A 5 25.70 -2.55 -2.95
N GLU A 6 24.93 -3.41 -3.64
CA GLU A 6 23.77 -3.00 -4.42
C GLU A 6 22.67 -2.38 -3.53
N ILE A 7 22.44 -2.95 -2.33
CA ILE A 7 21.51 -2.41 -1.35
C ILE A 7 21.99 -1.05 -0.83
N ALA A 8 23.28 -0.91 -0.53
CA ALA A 8 23.84 0.35 -0.06
C ALA A 8 23.69 1.47 -1.10
N LEU A 9 23.96 1.16 -2.37
CA LEU A 9 23.76 2.10 -3.49
C LEU A 9 22.27 2.48 -3.66
N ALA A 10 21.38 1.49 -3.61
CA ALA A 10 19.94 1.73 -3.69
C ALA A 10 19.44 2.64 -2.55
N ARG A 11 19.90 2.38 -1.31
CA ARG A 11 19.57 3.23 -0.16
C ARG A 11 20.06 4.67 -0.33
N ALA A 12 21.26 4.87 -0.79
CA ALA A 12 21.81 6.21 -1.03
C ALA A 12 20.99 6.98 -2.06
N ASP A 13 20.56 6.34 -3.15
CA ASP A 13 19.66 6.94 -4.14
C ASP A 13 18.28 7.24 -3.55
N ILE A 14 17.70 6.33 -2.77
CA ILE A 14 16.40 6.53 -2.11
C ILE A 14 16.47 7.72 -1.14
N GLU A 15 17.50 7.80 -0.31
CA GLU A 15 17.72 8.91 0.63
C GLU A 15 17.92 10.26 -0.06
N ALA A 16 18.57 10.27 -1.23
CA ALA A 16 18.78 11.45 -2.06
C ALA A 16 17.52 11.90 -2.82
N THR A 17 16.49 11.05 -2.91
CA THR A 17 15.24 11.37 -3.61
C THR A 17 14.44 12.39 -2.80
N ALA A 18 14.27 13.61 -3.31
CA ALA A 18 13.58 14.70 -2.60
C ALA A 18 12.06 14.51 -2.57
N ASP A 19 11.48 14.02 -3.65
CA ASP A 19 10.06 13.73 -3.74
C ASP A 19 9.69 12.52 -2.86
N LEU A 20 8.76 12.72 -1.92
CA LEU A 20 8.41 11.72 -0.91
C LEU A 20 7.68 10.51 -1.52
N LEU A 21 6.81 10.73 -2.50
CA LEU A 21 6.11 9.64 -3.19
C LEU A 21 7.10 8.78 -3.98
N ALA A 22 7.98 9.40 -4.76
CA ALA A 22 9.02 8.68 -5.49
C ALA A 22 9.97 7.93 -4.54
N ARG A 23 10.30 8.52 -3.39
CA ARG A 23 11.11 7.88 -2.34
C ARG A 23 10.40 6.65 -1.77
N ALA A 24 9.11 6.78 -1.42
CA ALA A 24 8.29 5.68 -0.91
C ALA A 24 8.16 4.54 -1.94
N MET A 25 7.92 4.87 -3.20
CA MET A 25 7.86 3.88 -4.29
C MET A 25 9.18 3.13 -4.49
N LYS A 26 10.30 3.84 -4.51
CA LYS A 26 11.64 3.22 -4.62
C LYS A 26 11.93 2.31 -3.43
N LEU A 27 11.64 2.78 -2.20
CA LEU A 27 11.83 1.98 -0.99
C LEU A 27 10.93 0.75 -1.00
N SER A 28 9.67 0.88 -1.41
CA SER A 28 8.74 -0.25 -1.55
C SER A 28 9.28 -1.31 -2.51
N GLY A 29 9.86 -0.91 -3.64
CA GLY A 29 10.48 -1.82 -4.58
C GLY A 29 11.66 -2.59 -3.98
N LEU A 30 12.53 -1.90 -3.25
CA LEU A 30 13.69 -2.51 -2.59
C LEU A 30 13.25 -3.49 -1.49
N VAL A 31 12.33 -3.09 -0.62
CA VAL A 31 11.78 -3.94 0.44
C VAL A 31 11.11 -5.18 -0.17
N THR A 32 10.22 -4.99 -1.14
CA THR A 32 9.51 -6.10 -1.80
C THR A 32 10.48 -7.09 -2.42
N THR A 33 11.53 -6.62 -3.10
CA THR A 33 12.53 -7.48 -3.72
C THR A 33 13.26 -8.34 -2.69
N LEU A 34 13.72 -7.75 -1.58
CA LEU A 34 14.45 -8.49 -0.56
C LEU A 34 13.60 -9.56 0.13
N PHE A 35 12.32 -9.28 0.39
CA PHE A 35 11.40 -10.28 0.93
C PHE A 35 11.03 -11.35 -0.10
N GLN A 36 10.81 -10.97 -1.35
CA GLN A 36 10.51 -11.89 -2.45
C GLN A 36 11.64 -12.89 -2.69
N GLU A 37 12.92 -12.46 -2.65
CA GLU A 37 14.11 -13.31 -2.77
C GLU A 37 14.20 -14.39 -1.69
N ARG A 38 13.51 -14.19 -0.57
CA ARG A 38 13.42 -15.13 0.55
C ARG A 38 12.11 -15.93 0.55
N GLY A 39 11.27 -15.78 -0.50
CA GLY A 39 10.01 -16.51 -0.65
C GLY A 39 8.83 -15.89 0.11
N PHE A 40 8.90 -14.61 0.46
CA PHE A 40 7.84 -13.87 1.14
C PHE A 40 7.37 -12.68 0.27
N PRO A 41 6.55 -12.92 -0.77
CA PRO A 41 6.01 -11.83 -1.56
C PRO A 41 5.14 -10.90 -0.70
N LEU A 42 5.37 -9.59 -0.83
CA LEU A 42 4.66 -8.54 -0.14
C LEU A 42 3.72 -7.79 -1.08
N VAL A 43 2.70 -7.18 -0.49
CA VAL A 43 1.74 -6.28 -1.15
C VAL A 43 1.61 -5.03 -0.30
N VAL A 44 1.65 -3.87 -0.93
CA VAL A 44 1.35 -2.58 -0.30
C VAL A 44 -0.15 -2.49 -0.05
N VAL A 45 -0.53 -2.06 1.15
CA VAL A 45 -1.91 -1.97 1.62
C VAL A 45 -2.15 -0.60 2.30
N GLY A 46 -3.31 -0.43 2.87
CA GLY A 46 -3.58 0.65 3.81
C GLY A 46 -3.50 2.06 3.20
N GLY A 47 -3.02 3.01 4.00
CA GLY A 47 -2.86 4.40 3.59
C GLY A 47 -1.86 4.59 2.47
N SER A 48 -0.76 3.83 2.48
CA SER A 48 0.27 3.89 1.44
C SER A 48 -0.24 3.41 0.07
N ALA A 49 -1.17 2.46 0.00
CA ALA A 49 -1.83 2.11 -1.26
C ALA A 49 -2.64 3.30 -1.81
N VAL A 50 -3.36 4.01 -0.93
CA VAL A 50 -4.10 5.24 -1.32
C VAL A 50 -3.14 6.32 -1.81
N GLU A 51 -2.03 6.56 -1.10
CA GLU A 51 -1.01 7.53 -1.51
C GLU A 51 -0.51 7.25 -2.93
N PHE A 52 -0.26 5.98 -3.25
CA PHE A 52 0.21 5.58 -4.57
C PHE A 52 -0.86 5.75 -5.66
N TYR A 53 -2.13 5.43 -5.37
CA TYR A 53 -3.23 5.62 -6.32
C TYR A 53 -3.63 7.08 -6.52
N THR A 54 -3.41 7.93 -5.52
CA THR A 54 -3.74 9.37 -5.58
C THR A 54 -2.54 10.21 -6.02
N GLU A 55 -1.43 9.58 -6.43
CA GLU A 55 -0.20 10.27 -6.85
C GLU A 55 0.28 11.31 -5.83
N GLY A 56 0.21 10.96 -4.53
CA GLY A 56 0.58 11.85 -3.43
C GLY A 56 -0.49 12.88 -3.05
N GLY A 57 -1.70 12.79 -3.61
CA GLY A 57 -2.84 13.61 -3.17
C GLY A 57 -3.27 13.33 -1.72
N TYR A 58 -2.95 12.16 -1.21
CA TYR A 58 -2.98 11.75 0.19
C TYR A 58 -1.59 11.28 0.60
N MET A 59 -1.12 11.67 1.77
CA MET A 59 0.17 11.21 2.32
C MET A 59 -0.07 10.35 3.56
N SER A 60 0.40 9.11 3.52
CA SER A 60 0.20 8.14 4.60
C SER A 60 1.15 8.37 5.78
N GLY A 61 2.39 8.74 5.53
CA GLY A 61 3.42 8.87 6.55
C GLY A 61 4.19 7.57 6.86
N ASP A 62 3.66 6.43 6.47
CA ASP A 62 4.26 5.10 6.59
C ASP A 62 4.01 4.26 5.32
N ILE A 63 4.69 3.14 5.21
CA ILE A 63 4.51 2.18 4.12
C ILE A 63 4.08 0.86 4.75
N ASP A 64 2.82 0.51 4.53
CA ASP A 64 2.21 -0.70 5.03
C ASP A 64 2.35 -1.87 4.06
N PHE A 65 2.86 -2.99 4.53
CA PHE A 65 2.95 -4.22 3.77
C PHE A 65 2.16 -5.36 4.43
N CYS A 66 1.47 -6.14 3.62
CA CYS A 66 1.00 -7.48 3.98
C CYS A 66 1.75 -8.55 3.18
N ARG A 67 1.95 -9.72 3.80
CA ARG A 67 2.45 -10.90 3.09
C ARG A 67 1.32 -11.64 2.39
N LYS A 68 1.63 -12.28 1.27
CA LYS A 68 0.68 -13.12 0.50
C LYS A 68 0.70 -14.58 0.90
N THR A 69 1.68 -15.02 1.65
CA THR A 69 1.84 -16.43 2.03
C THR A 69 1.31 -16.70 3.43
N LEU A 70 0.69 -17.88 3.63
CA LEU A 70 0.26 -18.32 4.96
C LEU A 70 1.44 -18.48 5.94
N LYS A 71 2.62 -18.81 5.41
CA LYS A 71 3.83 -18.94 6.21
C LYS A 71 4.25 -17.57 6.75
N SER A 72 4.33 -17.45 8.07
CA SER A 72 4.82 -16.23 8.74
C SER A 72 6.29 -15.99 8.44
N VAL A 73 6.66 -14.71 8.27
CA VAL A 73 8.06 -14.30 8.13
C VAL A 73 8.79 -14.57 9.46
N PRO A 74 9.88 -15.34 9.46
CA PRO A 74 10.65 -15.58 10.68
C PRO A 74 11.19 -14.26 11.26
N PRO A 75 11.11 -14.02 12.60
CA PRO A 75 11.62 -12.78 13.20
C PRO A 75 13.09 -12.49 12.89
N ARG A 76 13.92 -13.54 12.81
CA ARG A 76 15.33 -13.38 12.42
C ARG A 76 15.50 -12.87 10.98
N LEU A 77 14.66 -13.33 10.05
CA LEU A 77 14.69 -12.87 8.67
C LEU A 77 14.25 -11.40 8.57
N MET A 78 13.19 -11.03 9.30
CA MET A 78 12.76 -9.65 9.38
C MET A 78 13.88 -8.73 9.87
N GLN A 79 14.54 -9.13 10.96
CA GLN A 79 15.67 -8.39 11.51
C GLN A 79 16.86 -8.31 10.54
N GLU A 80 17.22 -9.41 9.89
CA GLU A 80 18.30 -9.45 8.87
C GLU A 80 18.01 -8.46 7.73
N ILE A 81 16.81 -8.47 7.19
CA ILE A 81 16.44 -7.57 6.10
C ILE A 81 16.44 -6.11 6.57
N ALA A 82 15.88 -5.82 7.76
CA ALA A 82 15.89 -4.48 8.33
C ALA A 82 17.31 -3.96 8.54
N GLU A 83 18.23 -4.78 9.05
CA GLU A 83 19.65 -4.42 9.25
C GLU A 83 20.34 -4.12 7.91
N ARG A 84 20.15 -4.95 6.89
CA ARG A 84 20.68 -4.70 5.53
C ARG A 84 20.17 -3.40 4.93
N LEU A 85 18.92 -3.04 5.22
CA LEU A 85 18.30 -1.77 4.84
C LEU A 85 18.73 -0.59 5.72
N GLY A 86 19.54 -0.82 6.77
CA GLY A 86 19.92 0.19 7.74
C GLY A 86 18.73 0.69 8.58
N GLY A 87 17.72 -0.16 8.70
CA GLY A 87 16.48 0.15 9.43
C GLY A 87 16.73 0.28 10.92
N LYS A 88 16.02 1.23 11.53
CA LYS A 88 15.99 1.43 12.99
C LYS A 88 14.58 1.11 13.48
N GLY A 89 14.45 0.17 14.39
CA GLY A 89 13.15 -0.25 14.90
C GLY A 89 13.17 -1.65 15.51
N LEU A 90 12.02 -2.14 15.92
CA LEU A 90 11.87 -3.46 16.54
C LEU A 90 10.65 -4.19 15.95
N GLY A 91 10.79 -5.50 15.86
CA GLY A 91 9.69 -6.36 15.41
C GLY A 91 9.37 -6.17 13.94
N ARG A 92 8.25 -5.53 13.66
CA ARG A 92 7.70 -5.37 12.31
C ARG A 92 7.71 -3.92 11.80
N ASN A 93 8.12 -2.96 12.65
CA ASN A 93 8.09 -1.53 12.34
C ASN A 93 9.51 -0.99 12.30
N TRP A 94 9.90 -0.37 11.19
CA TRP A 94 11.24 0.18 10.99
C TRP A 94 11.20 1.57 10.39
N LEU A 95 12.15 2.40 10.75
CA LEU A 95 12.48 3.63 10.05
C LEU A 95 13.62 3.34 9.07
N ILE A 96 13.36 3.42 7.77
CA ILE A 96 14.31 3.12 6.69
C ILE A 96 14.31 4.29 5.70
N CYS A 97 15.47 4.83 5.36
CA CYS A 97 15.61 5.97 4.44
C CYS A 97 14.67 7.16 4.78
N GLY A 98 14.42 7.38 6.08
CA GLY A 98 13.54 8.45 6.57
C GLY A 98 12.04 8.17 6.48
N LEU A 99 11.63 6.97 6.11
CA LEU A 99 10.22 6.56 6.03
C LEU A 99 9.93 5.41 7.02
N TYR A 100 8.75 5.42 7.60
CA TYR A 100 8.27 4.30 8.39
C TYR A 100 7.81 3.17 7.47
N VAL A 101 8.17 1.94 7.84
CA VAL A 101 7.80 0.71 7.13
C VAL A 101 7.19 -0.26 8.14
N ASP A 102 5.99 -0.73 7.89
CA ASP A 102 5.31 -1.71 8.74
C ASP A 102 4.97 -3.00 7.97
N LEU A 103 5.24 -4.14 8.58
CA LEU A 103 4.83 -5.45 8.07
C LEU A 103 3.64 -5.96 8.91
N LEU A 104 2.42 -5.69 8.45
CA LEU A 104 1.20 -5.90 9.22
C LEU A 104 0.87 -7.37 9.47
N GLY A 105 0.82 -8.19 8.44
CA GLY A 105 0.40 -9.57 8.60
C GLY A 105 0.17 -10.30 7.30
N LEU A 106 -0.80 -11.23 7.31
CA LEU A 106 -1.31 -11.87 6.11
C LEU A 106 -2.31 -10.93 5.43
N LEU A 107 -2.21 -10.82 4.10
CA LEU A 107 -3.27 -10.20 3.33
C LEU A 107 -4.48 -11.12 3.34
N GLU A 108 -5.54 -10.69 3.98
CA GLU A 108 -6.86 -11.32 3.93
C GLU A 108 -7.69 -10.49 2.94
N SER A 109 -8.04 -11.07 1.80
CA SER A 109 -8.74 -10.35 0.74
C SER A 109 -9.78 -11.24 0.09
N GLU A 110 -10.99 -10.73 0.02
CA GLU A 110 -12.15 -11.33 -0.66
C GLU A 110 -12.27 -10.90 -2.13
N THR A 111 -11.34 -10.07 -2.62
CA THR A 111 -11.37 -9.64 -4.03
C THR A 111 -10.85 -10.73 -4.97
N THR A 112 -11.46 -10.79 -6.15
CA THR A 112 -11.03 -11.66 -7.27
C THR A 112 -10.06 -10.94 -8.21
N LEU A 113 -9.88 -9.60 -8.03
CA LEU A 113 -8.98 -8.81 -8.85
C LEU A 113 -7.52 -9.07 -8.47
N SER A 114 -6.65 -8.96 -9.47
CA SER A 114 -5.22 -9.01 -9.26
C SER A 114 -4.69 -7.67 -8.72
N GLU A 115 -3.64 -7.75 -7.89
CA GLU A 115 -2.92 -6.55 -7.46
C GLU A 115 -2.41 -5.76 -8.67
N ARG A 116 -2.36 -4.44 -8.56
CA ARG A 116 -1.64 -3.61 -9.52
C ARG A 116 -0.15 -3.70 -9.30
N ILE A 117 0.61 -3.73 -10.40
CA ILE A 117 2.07 -3.82 -10.36
C ILE A 117 2.65 -2.53 -10.90
N VAL A 118 3.45 -1.86 -10.07
CA VAL A 118 4.22 -0.68 -10.45
C VAL A 118 5.70 -1.03 -10.48
N LYS A 119 6.35 -0.72 -11.59
CA LYS A 119 7.79 -0.96 -11.76
C LYS A 119 8.60 0.17 -11.12
N THR A 120 9.60 -0.20 -10.33
CA THR A 120 10.56 0.72 -9.75
C THR A 120 11.99 0.31 -10.15
N PRO A 121 12.99 1.18 -9.96
CA PRO A 121 14.38 0.81 -10.22
C PRO A 121 14.88 -0.38 -9.40
N TYR A 122 14.23 -0.68 -8.26
CA TYR A 122 14.67 -1.69 -7.30
C TYR A 122 13.74 -2.90 -7.21
N GLY A 123 12.75 -3.00 -8.09
CA GLY A 123 11.84 -4.13 -8.22
C GLY A 123 10.40 -3.72 -8.42
N ASP A 124 9.56 -4.71 -8.63
CA ASP A 124 8.13 -4.52 -8.84
C ASP A 124 7.41 -4.37 -7.50
N VAL A 125 6.64 -3.30 -7.36
CA VAL A 125 5.75 -3.07 -6.21
C VAL A 125 4.37 -3.60 -6.56
N ARG A 126 3.86 -4.50 -5.73
CA ARG A 126 2.47 -4.97 -5.79
C ARG A 126 1.64 -4.14 -4.84
N ILE A 127 0.51 -3.65 -5.31
CA ILE A 127 -0.42 -2.82 -4.54
C ILE A 127 -1.78 -3.51 -4.58
N VAL A 128 -2.49 -3.57 -3.46
CA VAL A 128 -3.88 -4.10 -3.44
C VAL A 128 -4.73 -3.42 -4.52
N PRO A 129 -5.72 -4.11 -5.10
CA PRO A 129 -6.61 -3.49 -6.07
C PRO A 129 -7.22 -2.19 -5.53
N PRO A 130 -7.38 -1.14 -6.36
CA PRO A 130 -7.93 0.13 -5.90
C PRO A 130 -9.36 0.01 -5.40
N GLU A 131 -10.13 -0.97 -5.88
CA GLU A 131 -11.47 -1.30 -5.42
C GLU A 131 -11.48 -1.70 -3.95
N LEU A 132 -10.56 -2.59 -3.55
CA LEU A 132 -10.40 -3.01 -2.15
C LEU A 132 -9.91 -1.85 -1.29
N ALA A 133 -8.88 -1.11 -1.75
CA ALA A 133 -8.36 0.05 -1.03
C ALA A 133 -9.45 1.10 -0.76
N LEU A 134 -10.32 1.38 -1.74
CA LEU A 134 -11.45 2.31 -1.56
C LEU A 134 -12.45 1.81 -0.52
N VAL A 135 -12.86 0.54 -0.61
CA VAL A 135 -13.85 -0.04 0.32
C VAL A 135 -13.34 -0.05 1.75
N GLU A 136 -12.06 -0.42 1.97
CA GLU A 136 -11.41 -0.38 3.28
C GLU A 136 -11.36 1.05 3.85
N ARG A 137 -11.02 2.06 3.03
CA ARG A 137 -11.00 3.46 3.51
C ARG A 137 -12.38 3.96 3.89
N ILE A 138 -13.44 3.58 3.16
CA ILE A 138 -14.82 3.92 3.53
C ILE A 138 -15.22 3.24 4.84
N LEU A 139 -14.85 1.98 5.04
CA LEU A 139 -15.12 1.26 6.30
C LEU A 139 -14.47 1.97 7.50
N PHE A 140 -13.19 2.35 7.37
CA PHE A 140 -12.48 3.00 8.46
C PHE A 140 -12.84 4.47 8.65
N ALA A 141 -13.44 5.12 7.65
CA ALA A 141 -13.88 6.52 7.74
C ALA A 141 -14.94 6.77 8.83
N GLU A 142 -15.67 5.73 9.26
CA GLU A 142 -16.60 5.83 10.37
C GLU A 142 -15.93 5.93 11.73
N GLN A 143 -14.65 5.54 11.83
CA GLN A 143 -13.90 5.44 13.07
C GLN A 143 -12.77 6.47 13.18
N ASP A 144 -12.28 6.96 12.04
CA ASP A 144 -11.11 7.82 11.96
C ASP A 144 -11.29 8.94 10.93
N ALA A 145 -11.11 10.19 11.37
CA ALA A 145 -11.23 11.37 10.52
C ALA A 145 -10.19 11.42 9.39
N GLU A 146 -8.99 10.84 9.58
CA GLU A 146 -7.97 10.76 8.53
C GLU A 146 -8.42 9.81 7.42
N CYS A 147 -9.14 8.73 7.77
CA CYS A 147 -9.72 7.82 6.81
C CYS A 147 -10.84 8.45 5.97
N VAL A 148 -11.56 9.46 6.47
CA VAL A 148 -12.53 10.24 5.68
C VAL A 148 -11.84 10.94 4.53
N LEU A 149 -10.71 11.61 4.80
CA LEU A 149 -9.95 12.30 3.75
C LEU A 149 -9.40 11.31 2.72
N SER A 150 -8.78 10.23 3.17
CA SER A 150 -8.21 9.21 2.27
C SER A 150 -9.30 8.51 1.43
N ALA A 151 -10.49 8.23 1.99
CA ALA A 151 -11.61 7.67 1.24
C ALA A 151 -12.09 8.63 0.13
N ARG A 152 -12.17 9.92 0.42
CA ARG A 152 -12.56 10.94 -0.57
C ARG A 152 -11.52 11.08 -1.69
N GLN A 153 -10.23 11.12 -1.35
CA GLN A 153 -9.15 11.19 -2.33
C GLN A 153 -9.13 9.94 -3.22
N MET A 154 -9.29 8.76 -2.61
CA MET A 154 -9.35 7.50 -3.34
C MET A 154 -10.58 7.43 -4.25
N MET A 155 -11.75 7.92 -3.81
CA MET A 155 -12.95 8.02 -4.64
C MET A 155 -12.72 8.92 -5.85
N VAL A 156 -12.07 10.08 -5.67
CA VAL A 156 -11.72 10.96 -6.79
C VAL A 156 -10.77 10.27 -7.77
N ALA A 157 -9.78 9.53 -7.29
CA ALA A 157 -8.89 8.73 -8.13
C ALA A 157 -9.66 7.65 -8.90
N ALA A 158 -10.56 6.92 -8.21
CA ALA A 158 -11.40 5.90 -8.82
C ALA A 158 -12.35 6.45 -9.90
N LEU A 159 -12.91 7.66 -9.71
CA LEU A 159 -13.77 8.31 -10.70
C LEU A 159 -13.02 8.72 -11.97
N LYS A 160 -11.70 8.89 -11.90
CA LYS A 160 -10.83 9.23 -13.03
C LYS A 160 -10.18 8.01 -13.69
N ASP A 161 -10.24 6.87 -13.04
CA ASP A 161 -9.62 5.64 -13.53
C ASP A 161 -10.60 4.88 -14.42
N GLU A 162 -10.34 4.89 -15.73
CA GLU A 162 -11.20 4.23 -16.74
C GLU A 162 -11.27 2.70 -16.59
N VAL A 163 -10.31 2.10 -15.87
CA VAL A 163 -10.25 0.65 -15.67
C VAL A 163 -10.68 0.22 -14.26
N PHE A 164 -11.22 1.16 -13.46
CA PHE A 164 -11.75 0.85 -12.13
C PHE A 164 -13.03 0.02 -12.23
N ASP A 165 -13.04 -1.14 -11.55
CA ASP A 165 -14.19 -2.06 -11.56
C ASP A 165 -15.23 -1.69 -10.49
N TRP A 166 -16.20 -0.87 -10.86
CA TRP A 166 -17.30 -0.47 -9.96
C TRP A 166 -18.18 -1.62 -9.51
N ALA A 167 -18.34 -2.67 -10.35
CA ALA A 167 -19.12 -3.83 -9.97
C ALA A 167 -18.44 -4.63 -8.85
N GLU A 168 -17.13 -4.80 -8.95
CA GLU A 168 -16.34 -5.43 -7.89
C GLU A 168 -16.29 -4.58 -6.62
N ALA A 169 -16.12 -3.26 -6.72
CA ALA A 169 -16.16 -2.38 -5.56
C ALA A 169 -17.51 -2.45 -4.82
N GLU A 170 -18.64 -2.46 -5.56
CA GLU A 170 -19.96 -2.61 -4.97
C GLU A 170 -20.14 -4.02 -4.35
N ARG A 171 -19.65 -5.07 -5.00
CA ARG A 171 -19.68 -6.43 -4.46
C ARG A 171 -18.90 -6.54 -3.15
N LEU A 172 -17.68 -5.99 -3.10
CA LEU A 172 -16.86 -5.96 -1.88
C LEU A 172 -17.55 -5.19 -0.76
N ALA A 173 -18.07 -3.99 -1.08
CA ALA A 173 -18.75 -3.13 -0.11
C ALA A 173 -20.00 -3.76 0.50
N ASP A 174 -20.62 -4.74 -0.17
CA ASP A 174 -21.83 -5.46 0.29
C ASP A 174 -21.48 -6.70 1.14
N LEU A 175 -20.21 -7.14 1.17
CA LEU A 175 -19.80 -8.29 1.97
C LEU A 175 -20.04 -8.06 3.47
N PRO A 176 -20.32 -9.16 4.24
CA PRO A 176 -20.56 -9.07 5.68
C PRO A 176 -19.47 -8.37 6.48
N ASP A 177 -18.22 -8.47 6.02
CA ASP A 177 -17.05 -7.90 6.69
C ASP A 177 -16.91 -6.39 6.47
N PHE A 178 -17.46 -5.86 5.38
CA PHE A 178 -17.43 -4.43 5.07
C PHE A 178 -18.75 -3.71 5.38
N LYS A 179 -19.87 -4.10 4.75
CA LYS A 179 -21.23 -3.51 4.94
C LYS A 179 -21.29 -2.00 4.74
N VAL A 180 -20.54 -1.50 3.75
CA VAL A 180 -20.42 -0.06 3.44
C VAL A 180 -20.97 0.33 2.06
N LEU A 181 -21.80 -0.52 1.44
CA LEU A 181 -22.33 -0.28 0.10
C LEU A 181 -23.12 1.04 0.00
N SER A 182 -23.90 1.39 1.04
CA SER A 182 -24.65 2.64 1.07
C SER A 182 -23.72 3.86 1.12
N GLN A 183 -22.66 3.78 1.91
CA GLN A 183 -21.66 4.83 2.05
C GLN A 183 -20.85 4.98 0.75
N LEU A 184 -20.46 3.87 0.11
CA LEU A 184 -19.79 3.88 -1.19
C LEU A 184 -20.64 4.62 -2.25
N LYS A 185 -21.93 4.28 -2.36
CA LYS A 185 -22.85 4.90 -3.33
C LYS A 185 -23.09 6.37 -3.04
N ALA A 186 -23.25 6.73 -1.77
CA ALA A 186 -23.44 8.11 -1.34
C ALA A 186 -22.20 8.98 -1.67
N LEU A 187 -21.00 8.51 -1.31
CA LEU A 187 -19.75 9.21 -1.57
C LEU A 187 -19.47 9.34 -3.07
N ARG A 188 -19.71 8.26 -3.85
CA ARG A 188 -19.58 8.28 -5.31
C ARG A 188 -20.49 9.34 -5.94
N LYS A 189 -21.77 9.38 -5.54
CA LYS A 189 -22.72 10.37 -6.05
C LYS A 189 -22.29 11.80 -5.71
N GLU A 190 -21.98 12.05 -4.43
CA GLU A 190 -21.54 13.37 -3.95
C GLU A 190 -20.36 13.92 -4.77
N LEU A 191 -19.32 13.10 -4.96
CA LEU A 191 -18.11 13.54 -5.65
C LEU A 191 -18.27 13.57 -7.18
N SER A 192 -19.10 12.70 -7.76
CA SER A 192 -19.45 12.81 -9.18
C SER A 192 -20.18 14.10 -9.50
N ASP A 193 -21.16 14.48 -8.64
CA ASP A 193 -21.92 15.73 -8.81
C ASP A 193 -21.01 16.98 -8.62
N ALA A 194 -19.96 16.88 -7.79
CA ALA A 194 -19.02 17.97 -7.56
C ALA A 194 -17.97 18.12 -8.68
N LEU A 195 -17.72 17.08 -9.48
CA LEU A 195 -16.75 17.07 -10.58
C LEU A 195 -17.36 17.37 -11.94
N ALA A 196 -18.71 17.33 -12.05
CA ALA A 196 -19.47 17.63 -13.26
C ALA A 196 -19.60 19.13 -13.48
#